data_70d73f6226f6fce8095ff5e2a4901b2c
#
_entry.id   70d73f6226f6fce8095ff5e2a4901b2c
#
_cell.length_a   1.000
_cell.length_b   1.000
_cell.length_c   1.000
_cell.angle_alpha   90.00
_cell.angle_beta   90.00
_cell.angle_gamma   90.00
#
_symmetry.space_group_name_H-M   'P 1'
#
loop_
_entity.id
_entity.type
_entity.pdbx_description
1 polymer ?
#
loop_
_entity_poly.entity_id
_entity_poly.type
_entity_poly.pdbx_seq_one_letter_code
_entity_poly.pdbx_strand_id
1 'polypeptide(L)'
;MDRYVHIREELLAKQAELVTRLERLKENLTSGRSADSQEQAQELENAEVVDALGNEARTEIAKIARALEQIKNGTYGTCGDCGETIPMARLEAQPFADRCIRCATAAEAEAARRPR
;
A
#
# COMPACT_ATOMS: atom_id res chain seq x y z
N MET A 1 -9.51 21.33 14.32
CA MET A 1 -8.31 21.24 13.50
C MET A 1 -7.81 19.80 13.48
N ASP A 2 -7.53 19.33 12.30
CA ASP A 2 -7.25 17.93 12.10
C ASP A 2 -5.81 17.59 12.51
N ARG A 3 -5.67 16.67 13.47
CA ARG A 3 -4.37 16.21 13.97
C ARG A 3 -3.57 15.49 12.89
N TYR A 4 -4.24 15.00 11.87
CA TYR A 4 -3.65 14.14 10.85
C TYR A 4 -3.51 14.82 9.48
N VAL A 5 -3.58 16.15 9.45
CA VAL A 5 -3.48 16.89 8.18
C VAL A 5 -2.20 16.56 7.44
N HIS A 6 -1.06 16.58 8.12
CA HIS A 6 0.23 16.29 7.49
C HIS A 6 0.31 14.83 7.00
N ILE A 7 -0.25 13.90 7.77
CA ILE A 7 -0.30 12.49 7.37
C ILE A 7 -1.19 12.31 6.15
N ARG A 8 -2.34 13.00 6.14
CA ARG A 8 -3.24 12.98 5.00
C ARG A 8 -2.57 13.48 3.74
N GLU A 9 -1.83 14.58 3.85
CA GLU A 9 -1.09 15.15 2.72
C GLU A 9 -0.02 14.18 2.22
N GLU A 10 0.71 13.54 3.12
CA GLU A 10 1.69 12.53 2.77
C GLU A 10 1.07 11.32 2.07
N LEU A 11 -0.08 10.87 2.57
CA LEU A 11 -0.81 9.76 1.97
C LEU A 11 -1.31 10.10 0.57
N LEU A 12 -1.84 11.31 0.39
CA LEU A 12 -2.29 11.76 -0.93
C LEU A 12 -1.13 11.84 -1.92
N ALA A 13 0.01 12.36 -1.49
CA ALA A 13 1.20 12.45 -2.33
C ALA A 13 1.71 11.05 -2.70
N LYS A 14 1.73 10.14 -1.74
CA LYS A 14 2.15 8.75 -1.98
C LYS A 14 1.21 8.04 -2.93
N GLN A 15 -0.10 8.25 -2.77
CA GLN A 15 -1.10 7.66 -3.64
C GLN A 15 -0.88 8.13 -5.09
N ALA A 16 -0.69 9.43 -5.29
CA ALA A 16 -0.44 9.98 -6.61
C ALA A 16 0.84 9.41 -7.23
N GLU A 17 1.90 9.26 -6.44
CA GLU A 17 3.15 8.66 -6.88
C GLU A 17 2.95 7.21 -7.33
N LEU A 18 2.23 6.42 -6.53
CA LEU A 18 1.97 5.02 -6.82
C LEU A 18 1.09 4.84 -8.06
N VAL A 19 0.08 5.69 -8.21
CA VAL A 19 -0.78 5.66 -9.40
C VAL A 19 0.03 5.99 -10.65
N THR A 20 0.90 7.00 -10.58
CA THR A 20 1.78 7.37 -11.69
C THR A 20 2.71 6.22 -12.05
N ARG A 21 3.29 5.57 -11.04
CA ARG A 21 4.18 4.42 -11.25
C ARG A 21 3.44 3.28 -11.94
N LEU A 22 2.22 3.00 -11.50
CA LEU A 22 1.40 1.94 -12.09
C LEU A 22 1.06 2.24 -13.54
N GLU A 23 0.73 3.50 -13.86
CA GLU A 23 0.46 3.92 -15.22
C GLU A 23 1.68 3.76 -16.11
N ARG A 24 2.87 4.12 -15.62
CA ARG A 24 4.11 3.96 -16.36
C ARG A 24 4.43 2.49 -16.62
N LEU A 25 4.17 1.63 -15.66
CA LEU A 25 4.35 0.19 -15.84
C LEU A 25 3.44 -0.33 -16.96
N LYS A 26 2.19 0.12 -16.99
CA LYS A 26 1.25 -0.25 -18.05
C LYS A 26 1.69 0.28 -19.40
N GLU A 27 2.16 1.51 -19.47
CA GLU A 27 2.66 2.10 -20.71
C GLU A 27 3.86 1.34 -21.25
N ASN A 28 4.78 0.95 -20.38
CA ASN A 28 5.94 0.16 -20.78
C ASN A 28 5.53 -1.18 -21.37
N LEU A 29 4.51 -1.81 -20.81
CA LEU A 29 3.98 -3.07 -21.34
C LEU A 29 3.37 -2.89 -22.73
N THR A 30 2.68 -1.78 -22.96
CA THR A 30 1.99 -1.56 -24.24
C THR A 30 2.88 -0.95 -25.30
N SER A 31 3.86 -0.12 -24.94
CA SER A 31 4.71 0.59 -25.88
C SER A 31 5.95 -0.20 -26.32
N GLY A 32 6.32 -1.23 -25.57
CA GLY A 32 7.51 -2.02 -25.85
C GLY A 32 7.29 -3.19 -26.78
N ARG A 33 6.15 -3.25 -27.47
CA ARG A 33 5.87 -4.38 -28.38
C ARG A 33 6.77 -4.36 -29.60
N SER A 34 7.59 -5.39 -29.68
CA SER A 34 8.49 -5.58 -30.79
C SER A 34 8.03 -6.77 -31.63
N ALA A 35 8.33 -6.72 -32.93
CA ALA A 35 8.07 -7.81 -33.83
C ALA A 35 9.10 -8.94 -33.72
N ASP A 36 10.18 -8.73 -32.95
CA ASP A 36 11.23 -9.70 -32.76
C ASP A 36 10.88 -10.70 -31.65
N SER A 37 11.02 -12.00 -31.92
CA SER A 37 10.70 -13.05 -31.00
C SER A 37 11.55 -13.04 -29.73
N GLN A 38 12.80 -12.60 -29.79
CA GLN A 38 13.64 -12.47 -28.60
C GLN A 38 13.12 -11.40 -27.66
N GLU A 39 12.69 -10.29 -28.23
CA GLU A 39 12.12 -9.21 -27.44
C GLU A 39 10.77 -9.60 -26.87
N GLN A 40 10.02 -10.45 -27.58
CA GLN A 40 8.76 -10.98 -27.03
C GLN A 40 8.99 -11.85 -25.80
N ALA A 41 10.04 -12.67 -25.80
CA ALA A 41 10.38 -13.47 -24.63
C ALA A 41 10.78 -12.60 -23.45
N GLN A 42 11.54 -11.53 -23.69
CA GLN A 42 11.90 -10.56 -22.65
C GLN A 42 10.66 -9.81 -22.15
N GLU A 43 9.75 -9.48 -23.04
CA GLU A 43 8.50 -8.83 -22.67
C GLU A 43 7.65 -9.71 -21.74
N LEU A 44 7.61 -11.01 -21.98
CA LEU A 44 6.89 -11.94 -21.11
C LEU A 44 7.52 -12.03 -19.73
N GLU A 45 8.84 -12.10 -19.64
CA GLU A 45 9.53 -12.08 -18.36
C GLU A 45 9.30 -10.76 -17.63
N ASN A 46 9.39 -9.64 -18.36
CA ASN A 46 9.11 -8.32 -17.80
C ASN A 46 7.66 -8.19 -17.36
N ALA A 47 6.72 -8.82 -18.07
CA ALA A 47 5.32 -8.80 -17.70
C ALA A 47 5.08 -9.43 -16.33
N GLU A 48 5.75 -10.54 -16.03
CA GLU A 48 5.62 -11.16 -14.69
C GLU A 48 6.14 -10.24 -13.58
N VAL A 49 7.30 -9.60 -13.81
CA VAL A 49 7.87 -8.65 -12.85
C VAL A 49 6.95 -7.44 -12.71
N VAL A 50 6.46 -6.90 -13.81
CA VAL A 50 5.56 -5.75 -13.80
C VAL A 50 4.24 -6.09 -13.11
N ASP A 51 3.71 -7.29 -13.30
CA ASP A 51 2.49 -7.73 -12.60
C ASP A 51 2.72 -7.79 -11.09
N ALA A 52 3.87 -8.32 -10.65
CA ALA A 52 4.20 -8.37 -9.23
C ALA A 52 4.33 -6.97 -8.64
N LEU A 53 5.05 -6.06 -9.31
CA LEU A 53 5.19 -4.67 -8.88
C LEU A 53 3.86 -3.94 -8.93
N GLY A 54 3.05 -4.21 -9.95
CA GLY A 54 1.71 -3.63 -10.06
C GLY A 54 0.81 -4.07 -8.93
N ASN A 55 0.89 -5.34 -8.52
CA ASN A 55 0.11 -5.86 -7.40
C ASN A 55 0.53 -5.22 -6.08
N GLU A 56 1.84 -5.01 -5.86
CA GLU A 56 2.33 -4.29 -4.69
C GLU A 56 1.78 -2.86 -4.65
N ALA A 57 1.87 -2.17 -5.78
CA ALA A 57 1.38 -0.79 -5.89
C ALA A 57 -0.14 -0.73 -5.62
N ARG A 58 -0.90 -1.64 -6.20
CA ARG A 58 -2.36 -1.71 -5.98
C ARG A 58 -2.69 -1.97 -4.53
N THR A 59 -1.95 -2.86 -3.87
CA THR A 59 -2.14 -3.16 -2.46
C THR A 59 -1.87 -1.94 -1.60
N GLU A 60 -0.77 -1.21 -1.86
CA GLU A 60 -0.48 0.01 -1.14
C GLU A 60 -1.52 1.10 -1.39
N ILE A 61 -1.94 1.27 -2.65
CA ILE A 61 -2.99 2.23 -3.00
C ILE A 61 -4.27 1.93 -2.22
N ALA A 62 -4.64 0.66 -2.12
CA ALA A 62 -5.83 0.26 -1.35
C ALA A 62 -5.68 0.59 0.13
N LYS A 63 -4.50 0.35 0.71
CA LYS A 63 -4.21 0.69 2.10
C LYS A 63 -4.27 2.21 2.34
N ILE A 64 -3.74 2.98 1.41
CA ILE A 64 -3.79 4.44 1.47
C ILE A 64 -5.23 4.93 1.39
N ALA A 65 -6.02 4.40 0.46
CA ALA A 65 -7.42 4.77 0.29
C ALA A 65 -8.21 4.50 1.58
N ARG A 66 -7.95 3.35 2.21
CA ARG A 66 -8.58 3.00 3.48
C ARG A 66 -8.20 3.97 4.59
N ALA A 67 -6.92 4.30 4.69
CA ALA A 67 -6.45 5.25 5.70
C ALA A 67 -7.06 6.64 5.50
N LEU A 68 -7.13 7.10 4.25
CA LEU A 68 -7.75 8.38 3.91
C LEU A 68 -9.23 8.40 4.28
N GLU A 69 -9.93 7.31 4.03
CA GLU A 69 -11.33 7.20 4.42
C GLU A 69 -11.51 7.21 5.93
N GLN A 70 -10.62 6.55 6.67
CA GLN A 70 -10.64 6.58 8.13
C GLN A 70 -10.42 7.99 8.66
N ILE A 71 -9.53 8.77 8.05
CA ILE A 71 -9.32 10.17 8.42
C ILE A 71 -10.60 10.96 8.19
N LYS A 72 -11.25 10.75 7.04
CA LYS A 72 -12.50 11.41 6.71
C LYS A 72 -13.62 11.08 7.70
N ASN A 73 -13.69 9.82 8.12
CA ASN A 73 -14.75 9.33 9.02
C ASN A 73 -14.44 9.55 10.50
N GLY A 74 -13.22 10.01 10.81
CA GLY A 74 -12.83 10.25 12.21
C GLY A 74 -12.41 9.00 12.97
N THR A 75 -12.14 7.90 12.26
CA THR A 75 -11.74 6.63 12.87
C THR A 75 -10.23 6.36 12.74
N TYR A 76 -9.52 7.20 12.02
CA TYR A 76 -8.06 7.06 11.86
C TYR A 76 -7.36 7.24 13.20
N GLY A 77 -6.33 6.43 13.41
CA GLY A 77 -5.56 6.50 14.66
C GLY A 77 -6.17 5.71 15.81
N THR A 78 -7.22 4.95 15.53
CA THR A 78 -7.86 4.08 16.52
C THR A 78 -7.60 2.62 16.13
N CYS A 79 -7.10 1.84 17.08
CA CYS A 79 -6.86 0.42 16.85
C CYS A 79 -8.17 -0.29 16.55
N GLY A 80 -8.23 -1.02 15.43
CA GLY A 80 -9.42 -1.75 15.01
C GLY A 80 -9.74 -2.95 15.90
N ASP A 81 -8.75 -3.44 16.65
CA ASP A 81 -8.93 -4.63 17.49
C ASP A 81 -9.28 -4.28 18.93
N CYS A 82 -8.62 -3.30 19.53
CA CYS A 82 -8.84 -2.97 20.95
C CYS A 82 -9.46 -1.60 21.18
N GLY A 83 -9.57 -0.77 20.15
CA GLY A 83 -10.19 0.54 20.25
C GLY A 83 -9.33 1.62 20.90
N GLU A 84 -8.09 1.30 21.26
CA GLU A 84 -7.20 2.29 21.86
C GLU A 84 -6.57 3.19 20.78
N THR A 85 -6.15 4.37 21.22
CA THR A 85 -5.48 5.32 20.31
C THR A 85 -4.11 4.82 19.94
N ILE A 86 -3.80 4.83 18.64
CA ILE A 86 -2.47 4.51 18.13
C ILE A 86 -1.59 5.74 18.30
N PRO A 87 -0.38 5.60 18.89
CA PRO A 87 0.51 6.76 19.06
C PRO A 87 0.86 7.42 17.74
N MET A 88 0.98 8.75 17.77
CA MET A 88 1.33 9.53 16.58
C MET A 88 2.65 9.08 15.96
N ALA A 89 3.64 8.74 16.78
CA ALA A 89 4.94 8.27 16.30
C ALA A 89 4.80 7.02 15.43
N ARG A 90 3.90 6.11 15.80
CA ARG A 90 3.64 4.91 15.02
C ARG A 90 2.92 5.25 13.70
N LEU A 91 1.99 6.18 13.75
CA LEU A 91 1.26 6.63 12.55
C LEU A 91 2.17 7.35 11.58
N GLU A 92 3.12 8.13 12.08
CA GLU A 92 4.10 8.81 11.23
C GLU A 92 5.05 7.80 10.57
N ALA A 93 5.45 6.78 11.30
CA ALA A 93 6.32 5.72 10.77
C ALA A 93 5.56 4.79 9.83
N GLN A 94 4.30 4.49 10.15
CA GLN A 94 3.46 3.58 9.37
C GLN A 94 2.07 4.19 9.20
N PRO A 95 1.90 5.07 8.21
CA PRO A 95 0.61 5.75 8.01
C PRO A 95 -0.57 4.82 7.76
N PHE A 96 -0.32 3.57 7.36
CA PHE A 96 -1.37 2.58 7.14
C PHE A 96 -1.72 1.78 8.38
N ALA A 97 -1.07 2.05 9.52
CA ALA A 97 -1.29 1.28 10.74
C ALA A 97 -2.74 1.45 11.20
N ASP A 98 -3.45 0.34 11.28
CA ASP A 98 -4.82 0.28 11.77
C ASP A 98 -4.92 -0.48 13.09
N ARG A 99 -3.78 -0.86 13.66
CA ARG A 99 -3.67 -1.57 14.94
C ARG A 99 -2.54 -0.98 15.77
N CYS A 100 -2.71 -1.02 17.09
CA CYS A 100 -1.63 -0.67 18.00
C CYS A 100 -0.55 -1.74 17.94
N ILE A 101 0.63 -1.43 18.47
CA ILE A 101 1.77 -2.35 18.41
C ILE A 101 1.47 -3.70 19.07
N ARG A 102 0.71 -3.69 20.18
CA ARG A 102 0.34 -4.93 20.88
C ARG A 102 -0.54 -5.83 20.01
N CYS A 103 -1.57 -5.25 19.40
CA CYS A 103 -2.51 -6.01 18.57
C CYS A 103 -1.84 -6.49 17.28
N ALA A 104 -0.99 -5.66 16.68
CA ALA A 104 -0.24 -6.04 15.48
C ALA A 104 0.72 -7.19 15.78
N THR A 105 1.44 -7.11 16.91
CA THR A 105 2.38 -8.15 17.32
C THR A 105 1.66 -9.46 17.62
N ALA A 106 0.50 -9.38 18.29
CA ALA A 106 -0.31 -10.56 18.58
C ALA A 106 -0.81 -11.23 17.31
N ALA A 107 -1.25 -10.45 16.33
CA ALA A 107 -1.73 -10.97 15.05
C ALA A 107 -0.60 -11.65 14.28
N GLU A 108 0.60 -11.06 14.27
CA GLU A 108 1.76 -11.64 13.63
C GLU A 108 2.19 -12.94 14.28
N ALA A 109 2.19 -12.99 15.62
CA ALA A 109 2.52 -14.19 16.36
C ALA A 109 1.53 -15.31 16.08
N GLU A 110 0.24 -14.98 15.99
CA GLU A 110 -0.79 -15.97 15.66
C GLU A 110 -0.63 -16.48 14.23
N ALA A 111 -0.35 -15.59 13.29
CA ALA A 111 -0.13 -15.99 11.90
C ALA A 111 1.07 -16.91 11.77
N ALA A 112 2.12 -16.67 12.54
CA ALA A 112 3.33 -17.52 12.55
C ALA A 112 3.07 -18.92 13.12
N ARG A 113 2.06 -19.06 13.98
CA ARG A 113 1.69 -20.36 14.58
C ARG A 113 0.82 -21.21 13.70
N ARG A 114 0.14 -20.61 12.72
CA ARG A 114 -0.76 -21.37 11.85
C ARG A 114 0.04 -22.22 10.88
N PRO A 115 -0.20 -23.53 10.82
CA PRO A 115 0.42 -24.38 9.80
C PRO A 115 -0.15 -24.01 8.43
N ARG A 116 0.73 -24.05 7.45
CA ARG A 116 0.32 -23.78 6.07
C ARG A 116 -0.15 -25.06 5.40
#